data_e5bd7fea0d3f2f4f8176747139e755b4
#
_entry.id   e5bd7fea0d3f2f4f8176747139e755b4
#
_cell.length_a   1.000
_cell.length_b   1.000
_cell.length_c   1.000
_cell.angle_alpha   90.00
_cell.angle_beta   90.00
_cell.angle_gamma   90.00
#
_symmetry.space_group_name_H-M   'P 1'
#
loop_
_entity.id
_entity.type
_entity.pdbx_description
1 polymer ?
#
loop_
_entity_poly.entity_id
_entity_poly.type
_entity_poly.pdbx_seq_one_letter_code
_entity_poly.pdbx_strand_id
1 'polypeptide(L)'
;SALLITVLMIGVLGLFTSPVSSEQIVTPPDTYISQFGPGFDEVVIASSTDGLDEPRDLEFHPGIGRSDELWVVNRADDSMVILHETGTPEQTSEERLDAYRNHFMEEVSAIAFGAYHDEFDYQFGTAQESRNTYNGASNPNDFMGPALWPSSLDHFAVENQNGENGLLGSHIDMLHESPLGMGIAHDYDNVYWYNDGFYNELVRYDFQQDHETGEHDHSDGIVHRYSEIELSRFS
;
A
#
# COMPACT_ATOMS: atom_id res chain seq x y z
N SER A 1 16.84 -8.91 3.38
CA SER A 1 15.71 -9.67 3.95
C SER A 1 14.73 -9.91 2.83
N ALA A 2 14.37 -11.16 2.57
CA ALA A 2 13.36 -11.49 1.57
C ALA A 2 12.01 -11.62 2.29
N LEU A 3 10.99 -10.92 1.82
CA LEU A 3 9.61 -11.16 2.23
C LEU A 3 9.11 -12.37 1.45
N LEU A 4 8.67 -13.39 2.19
CA LEU A 4 8.02 -14.54 1.62
C LEU A 4 6.55 -14.19 1.40
N ILE A 5 6.16 -14.00 0.14
CA ILE A 5 4.75 -13.81 -0.22
C ILE A 5 4.20 -15.18 -0.61
N THR A 6 3.37 -15.77 0.23
CA THR A 6 2.67 -17.02 -0.08
C THR A 6 1.34 -16.70 -0.73
N VAL A 7 1.25 -16.86 -2.04
CA VAL A 7 -0.02 -16.73 -2.76
C VAL A 7 -0.68 -18.12 -2.84
N LEU A 8 -1.83 -18.29 -2.20
CA LEU A 8 -2.61 -19.51 -2.29
C LEU A 8 -3.43 -19.49 -3.59
N MET A 9 -2.91 -20.11 -4.65
CA MET A 9 -3.69 -20.36 -5.86
C MET A 9 -4.42 -21.69 -5.79
N ILE A 10 -5.74 -21.66 -5.78
CA ILE A 10 -6.57 -22.85 -6.00
C ILE A 10 -6.68 -23.03 -7.52
N GLY A 11 -5.75 -23.80 -8.09
CA GLY A 11 -5.70 -24.07 -9.52
C GLY A 11 -6.62 -25.19 -9.96
N VAL A 12 -7.42 -24.92 -10.97
CA VAL A 12 -8.11 -25.93 -11.77
C VAL A 12 -7.10 -26.56 -12.74
N LEU A 13 -7.00 -27.87 -12.72
CA LEU A 13 -6.05 -28.67 -13.49
C LEU A 13 -6.22 -28.45 -15.00
N GLY A 14 -5.25 -27.83 -15.62
CA GLY A 14 -5.06 -27.83 -17.08
C GLY A 14 -3.63 -28.22 -17.39
N LEU A 15 -3.46 -29.42 -18.02
CA LEU A 15 -2.17 -29.94 -18.43
C LEU A 15 -1.57 -29.13 -19.58
N PHE A 16 -0.58 -28.30 -19.29
CA PHE A 16 0.37 -27.84 -20.31
C PHE A 16 1.80 -28.07 -19.80
N THR A 17 2.49 -29.01 -20.43
CA THR A 17 3.90 -29.29 -20.19
C THR A 17 4.75 -28.41 -21.08
N SER A 18 5.37 -27.37 -20.53
CA SER A 18 6.52 -26.68 -21.11
C SER A 18 7.70 -26.81 -20.16
N PRO A 19 8.93 -27.05 -20.65
CA PRO A 19 10.08 -27.20 -19.78
C PRO A 19 10.46 -25.83 -19.19
N VAL A 20 10.23 -25.65 -17.91
CA VAL A 20 10.75 -24.51 -17.15
C VAL A 20 12.25 -24.71 -17.00
N SER A 21 13.02 -23.70 -17.43
CA SER A 21 14.45 -23.58 -17.14
C SER A 21 14.63 -23.57 -15.62
N SER A 22 15.48 -24.47 -15.12
CA SER A 22 15.78 -24.56 -13.69
C SER A 22 16.65 -23.39 -13.27
N GLU A 23 16.03 -22.23 -12.96
CA GLU A 23 16.66 -21.28 -12.07
C GLU A 23 16.65 -21.85 -10.65
N GLN A 24 17.76 -21.74 -9.97
CA GLN A 24 17.95 -22.34 -8.66
C GLN A 24 16.89 -21.78 -7.68
N ILE A 25 15.97 -22.64 -7.28
CA ILE A 25 15.09 -22.39 -6.15
C ILE A 25 15.99 -22.30 -4.92
N VAL A 26 16.26 -21.09 -4.45
CA VAL A 26 16.86 -20.87 -3.13
C VAL A 26 15.76 -21.12 -2.12
N THR A 27 15.57 -22.35 -1.71
CA THR A 27 14.75 -22.68 -0.55
C THR A 27 15.41 -22.09 0.68
N PRO A 28 14.78 -21.13 1.40
CA PRO A 28 15.27 -20.71 2.69
C PRO A 28 15.31 -21.93 3.61
N PRO A 29 16.38 -22.17 4.36
CA PRO A 29 16.41 -23.25 5.32
C PRO A 29 15.31 -22.99 6.38
N ASP A 30 14.44 -23.98 6.59
CA ASP A 30 13.51 -24.11 7.71
C ASP A 30 12.22 -23.28 7.73
N THR A 31 11.71 -22.77 6.61
CA THR A 31 10.31 -22.29 6.56
C THR A 31 9.35 -23.41 6.15
N TYR A 32 9.26 -24.41 6.99
CA TYR A 32 8.30 -25.49 6.82
C TYR A 32 6.96 -25.09 7.44
N ILE A 33 5.99 -24.71 6.61
CA ILE A 33 4.60 -24.56 7.06
C ILE A 33 3.99 -25.97 7.13
N SER A 34 4.25 -26.65 8.22
CA SER A 34 3.84 -28.06 8.43
C SER A 34 2.34 -28.33 8.38
N GLN A 35 1.53 -27.27 8.33
CA GLN A 35 0.07 -27.32 8.35
C GLN A 35 -0.56 -27.66 7.00
N PHE A 36 0.17 -27.46 5.92
CA PHE A 36 -0.37 -27.66 4.56
C PHE A 36 0.00 -29.01 3.90
N GLY A 37 0.84 -29.82 4.55
CA GLY A 37 1.22 -31.15 4.06
C GLY A 37 2.19 -31.14 2.86
N PRO A 38 2.58 -32.30 2.36
CA PRO A 38 3.42 -32.41 1.17
C PRO A 38 2.61 -32.10 -0.10
N GLY A 39 3.11 -31.21 -0.95
CA GLY A 39 2.50 -30.90 -2.26
C GLY A 39 2.24 -29.42 -2.52
N PHE A 40 2.79 -28.54 -1.70
CA PHE A 40 2.83 -27.10 -2.00
C PHE A 40 4.21 -26.76 -2.56
N ASP A 41 4.21 -26.16 -3.74
CA ASP A 41 5.39 -25.52 -4.28
C ASP A 41 5.35 -24.04 -3.88
N GLU A 42 6.44 -23.59 -3.29
CA GLU A 42 6.63 -22.20 -2.91
C GLU A 42 7.39 -21.50 -4.03
N VAL A 43 6.83 -20.41 -4.55
CA VAL A 43 7.46 -19.60 -5.60
C VAL A 43 7.65 -18.20 -5.08
N VAL A 44 8.90 -17.73 -5.05
CA VAL A 44 9.23 -16.34 -4.79
C VAL A 44 9.01 -15.57 -6.08
N ILE A 45 8.04 -14.66 -6.10
CA ILE A 45 7.69 -13.86 -7.29
C ILE A 45 8.41 -12.52 -7.33
N ALA A 46 8.88 -12.00 -6.19
CA ALA A 46 9.64 -10.75 -6.13
C ALA A 46 10.61 -10.73 -4.94
N SER A 47 11.65 -9.93 -5.05
CA SER A 47 12.72 -9.80 -4.07
C SER A 47 13.29 -8.37 -4.06
N SER A 48 14.38 -8.14 -3.35
CA SER A 48 15.08 -6.85 -3.39
C SER A 48 15.66 -6.49 -4.75
N THR A 49 15.81 -7.44 -5.67
CA THR A 49 16.23 -7.15 -7.06
C THR A 49 15.10 -6.56 -7.89
N ASP A 50 13.86 -6.68 -7.42
CA ASP A 50 12.65 -6.12 -8.03
C ASP A 50 12.24 -4.79 -7.38
N GLY A 51 13.07 -4.25 -6.47
CA GLY A 51 12.84 -3.00 -5.77
C GLY A 51 12.21 -3.15 -4.38
N LEU A 52 11.99 -4.38 -3.87
CA LEU A 52 11.40 -4.55 -2.54
C LEU A 52 12.39 -4.21 -1.42
N ASP A 53 12.01 -3.26 -0.55
CA ASP A 53 12.75 -2.88 0.66
C ASP A 53 11.82 -2.73 1.88
N GLU A 54 11.90 -3.67 2.80
CA GLU A 54 10.97 -3.83 3.93
C GLU A 54 9.47 -3.78 3.53
N PRO A 55 9.04 -4.57 2.52
CA PRO A 55 7.65 -4.55 2.09
C PRO A 55 6.70 -4.91 3.23
N ARG A 56 5.56 -4.23 3.30
CA ARG A 56 4.58 -4.37 4.39
C ARG A 56 3.27 -4.98 3.94
N ASP A 57 2.71 -4.47 2.85
CA ASP A 57 1.40 -4.85 2.37
C ASP A 57 1.37 -4.85 0.85
N LEU A 58 0.39 -5.51 0.28
CA LEU A 58 0.23 -5.64 -1.16
C LEU A 58 -1.23 -5.83 -1.55
N GLU A 59 -1.60 -5.28 -2.71
CA GLU A 59 -2.92 -5.47 -3.28
C GLU A 59 -2.86 -5.52 -4.80
N PHE A 60 -3.71 -6.34 -5.42
CA PHE A 60 -3.86 -6.34 -6.87
C PHE A 60 -4.71 -5.15 -7.33
N HIS A 61 -4.30 -4.52 -8.43
CA HIS A 61 -5.06 -3.43 -9.02
C HIS A 61 -6.44 -3.92 -9.49
N PRO A 62 -7.55 -3.27 -9.09
CA PRO A 62 -8.90 -3.75 -9.37
C PRO A 62 -9.37 -3.51 -10.81
N GLY A 63 -8.64 -2.69 -11.58
CA GLY A 63 -9.02 -2.29 -12.93
C GLY A 63 -8.97 -3.42 -13.95
N ILE A 64 -9.97 -3.48 -14.83
CA ILE A 64 -9.96 -4.41 -15.95
C ILE A 64 -8.80 -4.05 -16.89
N GLY A 65 -7.89 -5.00 -17.14
CA GLY A 65 -6.69 -4.81 -17.97
C GLY A 65 -5.45 -4.37 -17.17
N ARG A 66 -5.60 -4.20 -15.86
CA ARG A 66 -4.51 -3.98 -14.89
C ARG A 66 -4.58 -4.96 -13.71
N SER A 67 -5.47 -5.95 -13.77
CA SER A 67 -5.72 -6.91 -12.68
C SER A 67 -4.56 -7.89 -12.44
N ASP A 68 -3.54 -7.86 -13.25
CA ASP A 68 -2.26 -8.56 -13.13
C ASP A 68 -1.15 -7.69 -12.53
N GLU A 69 -1.45 -6.43 -12.23
CA GLU A 69 -0.55 -5.54 -11.50
C GLU A 69 -0.69 -5.79 -9.99
N LEU A 70 0.41 -6.14 -9.35
CA LEU A 70 0.51 -6.24 -7.89
C LEU A 70 1.27 -5.03 -7.34
N TRP A 71 0.60 -4.24 -6.53
CA TRP A 71 1.15 -3.07 -5.89
C TRP A 71 1.62 -3.42 -4.49
N VAL A 72 2.87 -3.08 -4.17
CA VAL A 72 3.53 -3.42 -2.91
C VAL A 72 4.08 -2.17 -2.26
N VAL A 73 3.68 -1.89 -1.03
CA VAL A 73 4.23 -0.77 -0.27
C VAL A 73 5.54 -1.15 0.40
N ASN A 74 6.57 -0.32 0.23
CA ASN A 74 7.87 -0.44 0.87
C ASN A 74 8.01 0.55 2.02
N ARG A 75 8.26 0.05 3.21
CA ARG A 75 8.41 0.85 4.42
C ARG A 75 9.75 1.58 4.49
N ALA A 76 10.83 0.94 4.04
CA ALA A 76 12.17 1.46 4.30
C ALA A 76 12.53 2.72 3.50
N ASP A 77 11.90 2.94 2.37
CA ASP A 77 12.17 4.05 1.47
C ASP A 77 10.91 4.84 1.07
N ASP A 78 9.78 4.55 1.71
CA ASP A 78 8.50 5.24 1.49
C ASP A 78 8.04 5.12 0.02
N SER A 79 8.21 3.96 -0.60
CA SER A 79 7.96 3.76 -2.02
C SER A 79 6.81 2.79 -2.29
N MET A 80 6.43 2.74 -3.56
CA MET A 80 5.54 1.73 -4.13
C MET A 80 6.27 0.94 -5.20
N VAL A 81 6.29 -0.38 -5.09
CA VAL A 81 6.71 -1.27 -6.17
C VAL A 81 5.51 -1.85 -6.86
N ILE A 82 5.47 -1.74 -8.19
CA ILE A 82 4.43 -2.30 -9.03
C ILE A 82 5.03 -3.45 -9.84
N LEU A 83 4.49 -4.64 -9.64
CA LEU A 83 4.80 -5.80 -10.47
C LEU A 83 3.76 -5.91 -11.56
N HIS A 84 4.17 -5.89 -12.82
CA HIS A 84 3.31 -6.10 -13.97
C HIS A 84 3.39 -7.53 -14.44
N GLU A 85 2.30 -8.08 -14.99
CA GLU A 85 2.19 -9.48 -15.42
C GLU A 85 2.65 -10.46 -14.31
N THR A 86 2.19 -10.18 -13.10
CA THR A 86 2.63 -10.81 -11.85
C THR A 86 2.60 -12.33 -11.91
N GLY A 87 3.73 -12.96 -11.58
CA GLY A 87 3.87 -14.42 -11.53
C GLY A 87 4.01 -15.10 -12.89
N THR A 88 4.16 -14.33 -13.97
CA THR A 88 4.42 -14.86 -15.31
C THR A 88 5.90 -14.76 -15.68
N PRO A 89 6.36 -15.44 -16.75
CA PRO A 89 7.74 -15.28 -17.25
C PRO A 89 8.05 -13.87 -17.79
N GLU A 90 7.01 -13.10 -18.12
CA GLU A 90 7.10 -11.75 -18.65
C GLU A 90 7.04 -10.68 -17.55
N GLN A 91 6.96 -11.09 -16.29
CA GLN A 91 6.88 -10.16 -15.16
C GLN A 91 8.00 -9.12 -15.20
N THR A 92 7.60 -7.88 -15.00
CA THR A 92 8.49 -6.74 -14.80
C THR A 92 8.14 -6.02 -13.51
N SER A 93 9.05 -5.20 -13.00
CA SER A 93 8.81 -4.37 -11.82
C SER A 93 9.18 -2.92 -12.11
N GLU A 94 8.45 -1.99 -11.49
CA GLU A 94 8.85 -0.59 -11.41
C GLU A 94 8.67 -0.08 -9.98
N GLU A 95 9.62 0.72 -9.53
CA GLU A 95 9.56 1.43 -8.27
C GLU A 95 9.09 2.87 -8.50
N ARG A 96 8.14 3.32 -7.69
CA ARG A 96 7.57 4.66 -7.72
C ARG A 96 7.87 5.40 -6.42
N LEU A 97 8.52 6.56 -6.53
CA LEU A 97 8.92 7.41 -5.41
C LEU A 97 8.30 8.81 -5.59
N ASP A 98 7.25 9.10 -4.83
CA ASP A 98 6.74 10.46 -4.81
C ASP A 98 7.73 11.41 -4.11
N ALA A 99 7.89 12.63 -4.61
CA ALA A 99 8.85 13.59 -4.06
C ALA A 99 8.54 14.02 -2.62
N TYR A 100 7.28 13.89 -2.21
CA TYR A 100 6.79 14.22 -0.87
C TYR A 100 6.41 12.99 -0.04
N ARG A 101 6.85 11.80 -0.47
CA ARG A 101 6.59 10.52 0.20
C ARG A 101 6.99 10.51 1.66
N ASN A 102 8.07 11.23 2.03
CA ASN A 102 8.53 11.35 3.41
C ASN A 102 7.55 12.07 4.36
N HIS A 103 6.39 12.48 3.84
CA HIS A 103 5.28 13.02 4.62
C HIS A 103 4.00 12.20 4.36
N PHE A 104 3.65 11.97 3.09
CA PHE A 104 2.39 11.33 2.74
C PHE A 104 2.46 9.80 2.69
N MET A 105 3.65 9.22 2.69
CA MET A 105 3.90 7.77 2.70
C MET A 105 4.97 7.37 3.74
N GLU A 106 5.33 8.23 4.70
CA GLU A 106 6.42 7.97 5.65
C GLU A 106 6.19 6.67 6.42
N GLU A 107 7.14 5.74 6.30
CA GLU A 107 7.03 4.38 6.84
C GLU A 107 5.72 3.68 6.44
N VAL A 108 5.36 3.72 5.16
CA VAL A 108 4.10 3.17 4.64
C VAL A 108 3.92 1.70 5.03
N SER A 109 2.76 1.37 5.58
CA SER A 109 2.48 0.09 6.22
C SER A 109 1.35 -0.71 5.58
N ALA A 110 0.42 -0.05 4.88
CA ALA A 110 -0.71 -0.72 4.24
C ALA A 110 -1.23 0.06 3.04
N ILE A 111 -1.91 -0.66 2.15
CA ILE A 111 -2.57 -0.15 0.95
C ILE A 111 -4.00 -0.70 0.86
N ALA A 112 -4.93 0.11 0.36
CA ALA A 112 -6.25 -0.37 -0.05
C ALA A 112 -6.71 0.41 -1.29
N PHE A 113 -7.00 -0.30 -2.39
CA PHE A 113 -7.66 0.32 -3.53
C PHE A 113 -9.11 0.67 -3.19
N GLY A 114 -9.58 1.77 -3.77
CA GLY A 114 -10.89 2.35 -3.50
C GLY A 114 -11.71 2.63 -4.75
N ALA A 115 -12.38 3.76 -4.75
CA ALA A 115 -13.27 4.15 -5.83
C ALA A 115 -12.53 4.45 -7.14
N TYR A 116 -13.22 4.21 -8.24
CA TYR A 116 -12.75 4.63 -9.57
C TYR A 116 -13.05 6.12 -9.77
N HIS A 117 -12.07 6.82 -10.32
CA HIS A 117 -12.18 8.20 -10.76
C HIS A 117 -11.76 8.34 -12.23
N ASP A 118 -12.47 9.12 -13.03
CA ASP A 118 -12.24 9.22 -14.47
C ASP A 118 -10.83 9.73 -14.84
N GLU A 119 -10.22 10.56 -13.98
CA GLU A 119 -8.90 11.14 -14.20
C GLU A 119 -7.79 10.34 -13.51
N PHE A 120 -8.07 9.86 -12.29
CA PHE A 120 -7.07 9.25 -11.41
C PHE A 120 -7.02 7.71 -11.48
N ASP A 121 -7.89 7.09 -12.29
CA ASP A 121 -8.13 5.65 -12.27
C ASP A 121 -8.67 5.21 -10.88
N TYR A 122 -8.45 4.00 -10.45
CA TYR A 122 -8.80 3.62 -9.08
C TYR A 122 -7.93 4.38 -8.08
N GLN A 123 -8.57 5.07 -7.16
CA GLN A 123 -7.84 5.69 -6.06
C GLN A 123 -7.35 4.61 -5.09
N PHE A 124 -6.33 4.90 -4.32
CA PHE A 124 -5.92 4.02 -3.23
C PHE A 124 -5.53 4.82 -1.98
N GLY A 125 -5.88 4.26 -0.84
CA GLY A 125 -5.47 4.78 0.45
C GLY A 125 -4.22 4.08 0.97
N THR A 126 -3.36 4.82 1.68
CA THR A 126 -2.20 4.27 2.39
C THR A 126 -2.29 4.53 3.89
N ALA A 127 -1.74 3.61 4.68
CA ALA A 127 -1.49 3.82 6.09
C ALA A 127 0.01 3.97 6.34
N GLN A 128 0.39 4.80 7.32
CA GLN A 128 1.78 5.10 7.67
C GLN A 128 2.08 4.63 9.11
N GLU A 129 3.10 3.77 9.27
CA GLU A 129 3.58 3.26 10.56
C GLU A 129 4.49 4.27 11.25
N SER A 130 4.36 5.55 10.98
CA SER A 130 5.19 6.58 11.54
C SER A 130 4.47 7.42 12.59
N ARG A 131 5.25 8.14 13.36
CA ARG A 131 4.79 9.12 14.32
C ARG A 131 5.45 10.46 14.04
N ASN A 132 4.98 11.15 13.04
CA ASN A 132 5.53 12.43 12.63
C ASN A 132 4.90 13.59 13.42
N THR A 133 5.73 14.46 13.96
CA THR A 133 5.33 15.71 14.61
C THR A 133 5.65 16.87 13.69
N TYR A 134 4.96 16.95 12.56
CA TYR A 134 5.20 17.99 11.56
C TYR A 134 5.06 19.40 12.14
N ASN A 135 5.85 20.34 11.63
CA ASN A 135 5.92 21.73 12.12
C ASN A 135 6.32 21.91 13.59
N GLY A 136 6.99 20.92 14.20
CA GLY A 136 7.38 20.99 15.60
C GLY A 136 6.18 20.93 16.56
N ALA A 137 5.01 20.55 16.08
CA ALA A 137 3.88 20.24 16.93
C ALA A 137 4.28 19.09 17.84
N SER A 138 4.45 19.39 19.13
CA SER A 138 4.64 18.36 20.12
C SER A 138 3.32 17.76 20.49
N ASN A 139 3.32 16.45 20.80
CA ASN A 139 2.21 15.74 21.38
C ASN A 139 1.15 16.70 21.98
N PRO A 140 -0.18 16.57 21.65
CA PRO A 140 -0.76 15.33 21.19
C PRO A 140 -0.85 15.17 19.64
N ASN A 141 -0.46 16.14 18.88
CA ASN A 141 -0.70 16.13 17.45
C ASN A 141 0.42 15.39 16.72
N ASP A 142 0.29 14.09 16.65
CA ASP A 142 1.03 13.31 15.68
C ASP A 142 0.39 13.53 14.32
N PHE A 143 1.10 14.26 13.46
CA PHE A 143 0.60 14.76 12.19
C PHE A 143 0.72 13.66 11.10
N MET A 144 0.17 12.49 11.39
CA MET A 144 0.12 11.36 10.48
C MET A 144 -1.30 10.81 10.41
N GLY A 145 -1.60 10.14 9.33
CA GLY A 145 -2.88 9.52 9.05
C GLY A 145 -2.93 8.99 7.62
N PRO A 146 -4.06 8.50 7.16
CA PRO A 146 -4.18 7.98 5.81
C PRO A 146 -4.02 9.07 4.76
N ALA A 147 -3.34 8.73 3.66
CA ALA A 147 -3.28 9.54 2.47
C ALA A 147 -3.99 8.83 1.31
N LEU A 148 -4.63 9.62 0.43
CA LEU A 148 -5.32 9.16 -0.76
C LEU A 148 -4.49 9.49 -2.00
N TRP A 149 -4.41 8.57 -2.95
CA TRP A 149 -3.55 8.64 -4.12
C TRP A 149 -4.27 8.22 -5.39
N PRO A 150 -3.86 8.75 -6.56
CA PRO A 150 -4.30 8.24 -7.87
C PRO A 150 -3.54 6.95 -8.20
N SER A 151 -4.15 5.96 -8.83
CA SER A 151 -3.41 4.84 -9.40
C SER A 151 -3.07 5.02 -10.87
N SER A 152 -3.55 6.07 -11.51
CA SER A 152 -3.10 6.46 -12.85
C SER A 152 -1.60 6.70 -12.84
N LEU A 153 -0.85 5.94 -13.65
CA LEU A 153 0.61 6.04 -13.72
C LEU A 153 1.09 7.33 -14.41
N ASP A 154 0.19 8.09 -15.00
CA ASP A 154 0.46 9.42 -15.50
C ASP A 154 0.45 10.50 -14.39
N HIS A 155 -0.15 10.18 -13.23
CA HIS A 155 -0.26 11.06 -12.07
C HIS A 155 0.60 10.57 -10.89
N PHE A 156 0.45 9.32 -10.47
CA PHE A 156 1.12 8.76 -9.28
C PHE A 156 2.64 8.82 -9.38
N ALA A 157 3.27 9.53 -8.45
CA ALA A 157 4.71 9.74 -8.34
C ALA A 157 5.36 10.37 -9.59
N VAL A 158 4.59 11.07 -10.41
CA VAL A 158 5.06 11.84 -11.58
C VAL A 158 4.59 13.28 -11.54
N GLU A 159 3.40 13.54 -11.06
CA GLU A 159 2.82 14.87 -11.06
C GLU A 159 3.27 15.68 -9.84
N ASN A 160 3.43 17.00 -10.03
CA ASN A 160 3.75 17.98 -8.97
C ASN A 160 5.02 17.66 -8.14
N GLN A 161 5.94 16.88 -8.69
CA GLN A 161 7.14 16.42 -7.98
C GLN A 161 8.13 17.53 -7.63
N ASN A 162 8.00 18.71 -8.26
CA ASN A 162 8.93 19.83 -8.05
C ASN A 162 8.40 20.90 -7.08
N GLY A 163 7.21 20.73 -6.52
CA GLY A 163 6.58 21.73 -5.64
C GLY A 163 6.22 23.02 -6.38
N GLU A 164 6.01 22.97 -7.70
CA GLU A 164 5.58 24.11 -8.50
C GLU A 164 4.22 24.61 -8.03
N ASN A 165 4.04 25.91 -7.96
CA ASN A 165 2.83 26.57 -7.45
C ASN A 165 2.45 26.18 -6.01
N GLY A 166 3.38 25.60 -5.25
CA GLY A 166 3.13 25.15 -3.89
C GLY A 166 2.50 23.76 -3.79
N LEU A 167 2.31 23.06 -4.89
CA LEU A 167 1.76 21.70 -4.91
C LEU A 167 2.75 20.68 -4.34
N LEU A 168 2.24 19.63 -3.70
CA LEU A 168 3.02 18.67 -2.93
C LEU A 168 2.87 17.24 -3.47
N GLY A 169 3.57 16.94 -4.55
CA GLY A 169 3.57 15.61 -5.15
C GLY A 169 2.22 15.21 -5.74
N SER A 170 1.93 13.92 -5.73
CA SER A 170 0.77 13.33 -6.39
C SER A 170 -0.34 12.85 -5.46
N HIS A 171 -0.24 13.10 -4.14
CA HIS A 171 -1.36 12.77 -3.25
C HIS A 171 -2.60 13.60 -3.61
N ILE A 172 -3.78 13.02 -3.41
CA ILE A 172 -5.05 13.69 -3.65
C ILE A 172 -5.55 14.31 -2.36
N ASP A 173 -5.43 13.59 -1.25
CA ASP A 173 -5.89 14.05 0.06
C ASP A 173 -5.09 13.38 1.18
N MET A 174 -5.13 13.97 2.38
CA MET A 174 -4.58 13.38 3.60
C MET A 174 -5.37 13.84 4.83
N LEU A 175 -5.78 12.89 5.65
CA LEU A 175 -6.37 13.18 6.95
C LEU A 175 -5.42 12.79 8.07
N HIS A 176 -5.45 13.52 9.17
CA HIS A 176 -4.43 13.49 10.21
C HIS A 176 -4.91 12.88 11.54
N GLU A 177 -4.02 12.86 12.55
CA GLU A 177 -4.27 12.47 13.94
C GLU A 177 -4.46 10.98 14.18
N SER A 178 -3.89 10.12 13.33
CA SER A 178 -3.83 8.67 13.54
C SER A 178 -2.42 8.14 13.27
N PRO A 179 -1.46 8.39 14.16
CA PRO A 179 -0.11 7.90 14.02
C PRO A 179 -0.02 6.38 14.23
N LEU A 180 1.06 5.78 13.73
CA LEU A 180 1.32 4.35 13.79
C LEU A 180 0.19 3.52 13.15
N GLY A 181 -0.25 3.95 11.95
CA GLY A 181 -1.22 3.20 11.17
C GLY A 181 -0.71 1.80 10.82
N MET A 182 -1.55 0.78 11.04
CA MET A 182 -1.17 -0.62 10.88
C MET A 182 -2.03 -1.35 9.85
N GLY A 183 -2.98 -0.66 9.25
CA GLY A 183 -3.87 -1.22 8.24
C GLY A 183 -4.91 -0.23 7.78
N ILE A 184 -5.33 -0.40 6.54
CA ILE A 184 -6.38 0.39 5.90
C ILE A 184 -7.26 -0.55 5.08
N ALA A 185 -8.54 -0.24 4.97
CA ALA A 185 -9.48 -0.99 4.13
C ALA A 185 -10.52 -0.05 3.54
N HIS A 186 -10.79 -0.19 2.26
CA HIS A 186 -11.82 0.59 1.57
C HIS A 186 -13.22 0.14 1.98
N ASP A 187 -14.14 1.10 2.15
CA ASP A 187 -15.57 0.87 2.41
C ASP A 187 -16.40 1.16 1.15
N TYR A 188 -16.59 2.41 0.82
CA TYR A 188 -17.26 2.88 -0.40
C TYR A 188 -16.82 4.32 -0.72
N ASP A 189 -16.92 4.75 -1.95
CA ASP A 189 -16.50 6.08 -2.41
C ASP A 189 -15.11 6.44 -1.84
N ASN A 190 -14.93 7.58 -1.21
CA ASN A 190 -13.70 8.00 -0.54
C ASN A 190 -13.68 7.68 0.96
N VAL A 191 -14.33 6.60 1.37
CA VAL A 191 -14.42 6.18 2.78
C VAL A 191 -13.53 4.98 3.04
N TYR A 192 -12.70 5.10 4.08
CA TYR A 192 -11.77 4.06 4.50
C TYR A 192 -11.84 3.79 6.00
N TRP A 193 -11.64 2.53 6.36
CA TRP A 193 -11.39 2.09 7.72
C TRP A 193 -9.90 1.98 7.97
N TYR A 194 -9.47 2.48 9.12
CA TYR A 194 -8.06 2.62 9.46
C TYR A 194 -7.78 2.08 10.86
N ASN A 195 -6.69 1.37 11.02
CA ASN A 195 -6.22 0.90 12.32
C ASN A 195 -5.18 1.87 12.87
N ASP A 196 -5.58 2.68 13.84
CA ASP A 196 -4.70 3.56 14.59
C ASP A 196 -3.94 2.75 15.65
N GLY A 197 -2.66 2.51 15.40
CA GLY A 197 -1.82 1.71 16.30
C GLY A 197 -1.38 2.45 17.55
N PHE A 198 -1.47 3.77 17.58
CA PHE A 198 -1.08 4.57 18.73
C PHE A 198 -2.20 4.65 19.79
N TYR A 199 -3.39 4.98 19.36
CA TYR A 199 -4.56 5.07 20.24
C TYR A 199 -5.26 3.71 20.42
N ASN A 200 -4.91 2.69 19.64
CA ASN A 200 -5.56 1.37 19.59
C ASN A 200 -7.05 1.49 19.25
N GLU A 201 -7.35 2.27 18.26
CA GLU A 201 -8.72 2.56 17.83
C GLU A 201 -8.93 2.14 16.38
N LEU A 202 -10.15 1.77 16.06
CA LEU A 202 -10.63 1.71 14.68
C LEU A 202 -11.18 3.08 14.31
N VAL A 203 -10.68 3.64 13.22
CA VAL A 203 -11.05 4.97 12.76
C VAL A 203 -11.67 4.85 11.37
N ARG A 204 -12.77 5.55 11.15
CA ARG A 204 -13.38 5.71 9.83
C ARG A 204 -13.04 7.09 9.31
N TYR A 205 -12.34 7.11 8.19
CA TYR A 205 -12.01 8.31 7.45
C TYR A 205 -12.92 8.43 6.23
N ASP A 206 -13.50 9.60 6.05
CA ASP A 206 -14.29 9.96 4.89
C ASP A 206 -13.65 11.21 4.29
N PHE A 207 -12.91 11.03 3.21
CA PHE A 207 -12.18 12.11 2.54
C PHE A 207 -13.10 13.07 1.78
N GLN A 208 -14.37 12.74 1.62
CA GLN A 208 -15.42 13.52 0.96
C GLN A 208 -15.12 13.78 -0.51
N GLN A 209 -14.72 14.99 -0.88
CA GLN A 209 -14.46 15.36 -2.27
C GLN A 209 -13.04 14.97 -2.67
N ASP A 210 -12.89 14.57 -3.92
CA ASP A 210 -11.56 14.46 -4.53
C ASP A 210 -10.98 15.85 -4.73
N HIS A 211 -9.78 16.07 -4.20
CA HIS A 211 -9.00 17.26 -4.48
C HIS A 211 -8.12 17.04 -5.71
N GLU A 212 -7.57 18.11 -6.27
CA GLU A 212 -6.54 17.98 -7.31
C GLU A 212 -5.23 17.48 -6.69
N THR A 213 -4.39 16.81 -7.48
CA THR A 213 -3.11 16.28 -7.00
C THR A 213 -2.20 17.35 -6.41
N GLY A 214 -1.68 17.09 -5.23
CA GLY A 214 -0.73 17.94 -4.52
C GLY A 214 -1.32 19.13 -3.78
N GLU A 215 -2.64 19.23 -3.71
CA GLU A 215 -3.33 20.32 -3.00
C GLU A 215 -3.13 20.24 -1.48
N HIS A 216 -3.38 21.35 -0.80
CA HIS A 216 -3.19 21.50 0.64
C HIS A 216 -4.49 21.51 1.44
N ASP A 217 -5.63 21.64 0.78
CA ASP A 217 -6.92 21.73 1.45
C ASP A 217 -7.47 20.34 1.72
N HIS A 218 -7.51 19.95 2.98
CA HIS A 218 -8.05 18.68 3.48
C HIS A 218 -9.19 18.95 4.48
N SER A 219 -9.82 20.14 4.40
CA SER A 219 -10.71 20.64 5.46
C SER A 219 -12.12 20.06 5.43
N ASP A 220 -12.53 19.40 4.35
CA ASP A 220 -13.85 18.77 4.23
C ASP A 220 -13.90 17.35 4.80
N GLY A 221 -12.77 16.72 5.04
CA GLY A 221 -12.68 15.36 5.57
C GLY A 221 -13.40 15.15 6.91
N ILE A 222 -14.02 14.00 7.07
CA ILE A 222 -14.74 13.62 8.30
C ILE A 222 -14.09 12.41 8.94
N VAL A 223 -13.79 12.53 10.24
CA VAL A 223 -13.11 11.48 11.02
C VAL A 223 -14.04 10.99 12.12
N HIS A 224 -14.29 9.67 12.17
CA HIS A 224 -15.00 9.01 13.27
C HIS A 224 -14.11 8.00 13.97
N ARG A 225 -13.86 8.19 15.26
CA ARG A 225 -13.08 7.28 16.11
C ARG A 225 -14.01 6.38 16.92
N TYR A 226 -13.70 5.09 16.93
CA TYR A 226 -14.46 4.06 17.66
C TYR A 226 -13.65 3.57 18.86
N SER A 227 -13.57 4.42 19.90
CA SER A 227 -12.80 4.14 21.12
C SER A 227 -13.44 3.06 22.00
N GLU A 228 -14.69 2.70 21.79
CA GLU A 228 -15.37 1.59 22.45
C GLU A 228 -14.96 0.21 21.92
N ILE A 229 -14.28 0.16 20.78
CA ILE A 229 -13.71 -1.07 20.22
C ILE A 229 -12.29 -1.20 20.74
N GLU A 230 -12.11 -1.87 21.88
CA GLU A 230 -10.76 -2.20 22.35
C GLU A 230 -10.11 -3.23 21.41
N LEU A 231 -9.17 -2.75 20.61
CA LEU A 231 -8.26 -3.62 19.89
C LEU A 231 -7.25 -4.17 20.91
N SER A 232 -7.56 -5.34 21.49
CA SER A 232 -6.66 -5.96 22.46
C SER A 232 -5.31 -6.24 21.79
N ARG A 233 -4.24 -5.69 22.35
CA ARG A 233 -2.89 -6.07 21.95
C ARG A 233 -2.73 -7.56 22.23
N PHE A 234 -2.49 -8.34 21.21
CA PHE A 234 -1.94 -9.67 21.42
C PHE A 234 -0.49 -9.48 21.90
N SER A 235 -0.28 -9.68 23.18
CA SER A 235 1.02 -9.66 23.84
C SER A 235 1.74 -10.99 23.62
#